data_86d91ad47cc677bca008527929c4c505
#
_entry.id   86d91ad47cc677bca008527929c4c505
#
_cell.length_a   1.000
_cell.length_b   1.000
_cell.length_c   1.000
_cell.angle_alpha   90.00
_cell.angle_beta   90.00
_cell.angle_gamma   90.00
#
_symmetry.space_group_name_H-M   'P 1'
#
loop_
_entity.id
_entity.type
_entity.pdbx_description
1 polymer ?
#
loop_
_entity_poly.entity_id
_entity_poly.type
_entity_poly.pdbx_seq_one_letter_code
_entity_poly.pdbx_strand_id
1 'polypeptide(L)'
;NSKFIQNLIKDVEFISKFDVKKITSKDGLNIIIDKFGNRLKAKTVIWANGFEMTNLSQNLPINPISGQVTYLKANELSSNLKINFSYGHHFSQAFKGYHQIGASFNRNANTCFREIDQNANINSIPEFLRKNIFYNITESGHRVSVRASTKDRMPFFGDLSSLTGKKSNNIYILGGMGAWGFVYAPFYAELLVTKIINDQLVINSKLEKLLTIERLL
;
A
#
# COMPACT_ATOMS: atom_id res chain seq x y z
N ASN A 1 -12.21 -4.29 -5.59
CA ASN A 1 -11.44 -3.18 -4.97
C ASN A 1 -11.57 -1.87 -5.76
N SER A 2 -11.61 -1.89 -7.12
CA SER A 2 -11.73 -0.67 -7.91
C SER A 2 -13.02 0.11 -7.64
N LYS A 3 -14.17 -0.56 -7.55
CA LYS A 3 -15.45 0.11 -7.23
C LYS A 3 -15.44 0.74 -5.83
N PHE A 4 -14.84 0.08 -4.85
CA PHE A 4 -14.71 0.62 -3.49
C PHE A 4 -13.89 1.91 -3.50
N ILE A 5 -12.73 1.91 -4.15
CA ILE A 5 -11.88 3.10 -4.26
C ILE A 5 -12.61 4.21 -5.05
N GLN A 6 -13.26 3.88 -6.17
CA GLN A 6 -14.03 4.85 -6.94
C GLN A 6 -15.13 5.54 -6.11
N ASN A 7 -15.80 4.79 -5.24
CA ASN A 7 -16.80 5.37 -4.34
C ASN A 7 -16.18 6.29 -3.28
N LEU A 8 -14.99 5.97 -2.77
CA LEU A 8 -14.30 6.82 -1.80
C LEU A 8 -13.82 8.15 -2.39
N ILE A 9 -13.46 8.18 -3.66
CA ILE A 9 -12.89 9.36 -4.31
C ILE A 9 -13.90 10.10 -5.22
N LYS A 10 -15.18 9.74 -5.19
CA LYS A 10 -16.19 10.33 -6.08
C LYS A 10 -16.33 11.85 -5.96
N ASP A 11 -16.10 12.37 -4.75
CA ASP A 11 -16.20 13.80 -4.42
C ASP A 11 -14.82 14.49 -4.33
N VAL A 12 -13.76 13.82 -4.84
CA VAL A 12 -12.38 14.31 -4.80
C VAL A 12 -11.89 14.55 -6.22
N GLU A 13 -11.26 15.70 -6.45
CA GLU A 13 -10.57 15.95 -7.71
C GLU A 13 -9.39 14.99 -7.86
N PHE A 14 -9.41 14.18 -8.92
CA PHE A 14 -8.38 13.19 -9.20
C PHE A 14 -7.51 13.64 -10.37
N ILE A 15 -6.25 13.95 -10.09
CA ILE A 15 -5.25 14.30 -11.10
C ILE A 15 -4.37 13.07 -11.38
N SER A 16 -4.56 12.46 -12.54
CA SER A 16 -3.76 11.32 -13.00
C SER A 16 -2.45 11.78 -13.65
N LYS A 17 -1.43 10.89 -13.67
CA LYS A 17 -0.13 11.12 -14.34
C LYS A 17 0.67 12.31 -13.79
N PHE A 18 0.44 12.67 -12.53
CA PHE A 18 1.21 13.68 -11.81
C PHE A 18 2.24 12.98 -10.93
N ASP A 19 3.43 12.76 -11.48
CA ASP A 19 4.53 12.05 -10.82
C ASP A 19 5.39 13.06 -10.05
N VAL A 20 5.17 13.13 -8.74
CA VAL A 20 5.79 14.13 -7.85
C VAL A 20 7.31 13.95 -7.81
N LYS A 21 8.03 14.99 -8.22
CA LYS A 21 9.51 15.07 -8.15
C LYS A 21 9.98 15.83 -6.92
N LYS A 22 9.28 16.90 -6.54
CA LYS A 22 9.71 17.81 -5.49
C LYS A 22 8.53 18.51 -4.84
N ILE A 23 8.65 18.76 -3.54
CA ILE A 23 7.77 19.66 -2.78
C ILE A 23 8.63 20.78 -2.22
N THR A 24 8.19 22.02 -2.39
CA THR A 24 8.80 23.22 -1.81
C THR A 24 7.73 24.04 -1.11
N SER A 25 8.11 24.86 -0.16
CA SER A 25 7.17 25.71 0.55
C SER A 25 7.58 27.18 0.38
N LYS A 26 6.60 28.02 0.07
CA LYS A 26 6.77 29.46 -0.06
C LYS A 26 5.48 30.18 0.38
N ASP A 27 5.63 31.23 1.19
CA ASP A 27 4.52 32.09 1.63
C ASP A 27 3.34 31.28 2.27
N GLY A 28 3.65 30.27 3.09
CA GLY A 28 2.67 29.43 3.76
C GLY A 28 1.97 28.39 2.87
N LEU A 29 2.34 28.30 1.59
CA LEU A 29 1.82 27.33 0.64
C LEU A 29 2.89 26.29 0.26
N ASN A 30 2.45 25.07 0.06
CA ASN A 30 3.24 24.00 -0.53
C ASN A 30 3.08 24.02 -2.04
N ILE A 31 4.20 23.94 -2.75
CA ILE A 31 4.25 23.85 -4.21
C ILE A 31 4.77 22.45 -4.54
N ILE A 32 3.88 21.63 -5.08
CA ILE A 32 4.16 20.27 -5.51
C ILE A 32 4.52 20.32 -6.99
N ILE A 33 5.68 19.80 -7.35
CA ILE A 33 6.22 19.87 -8.71
C ILE A 33 6.40 18.45 -9.22
N ASP A 34 5.85 18.14 -10.38
CA ASP A 34 6.03 16.87 -11.06
C ASP A 34 7.33 16.80 -11.86
N LYS A 35 7.62 15.65 -12.46
CA LYS A 35 8.81 15.44 -13.29
C LYS A 35 8.83 16.25 -14.59
N PHE A 36 7.69 16.78 -15.02
CA PHE A 36 7.58 17.60 -16.22
C PHE A 36 7.59 19.11 -15.91
N GLY A 37 7.63 19.49 -14.61
CA GLY A 37 7.63 20.89 -14.18
C GLY A 37 6.23 21.46 -13.93
N ASN A 38 5.17 20.68 -14.06
CA ASN A 38 3.82 21.09 -13.68
C ASN A 38 3.75 21.34 -12.18
N ARG A 39 2.92 22.29 -11.76
CA ARG A 39 2.87 22.76 -10.38
C ARG A 39 1.46 22.73 -9.82
N LEU A 40 1.31 22.18 -8.62
CA LEU A 40 0.11 22.29 -7.80
C LEU A 40 0.44 23.10 -6.54
N LYS A 41 -0.53 23.83 -6.01
CA LYS A 41 -0.41 24.57 -4.75
C LYS A 41 -1.39 24.02 -3.74
N ALA A 42 -0.95 23.79 -2.52
CA ALA A 42 -1.78 23.31 -1.42
C ALA A 42 -1.35 23.93 -0.09
N LYS A 43 -2.31 24.20 0.80
CA LYS A 43 -2.03 24.60 2.19
C LYS A 43 -1.50 23.41 2.98
N THR A 44 -2.09 22.23 2.78
CA THR A 44 -1.74 20.99 3.46
C THR A 44 -1.45 19.91 2.43
N VAL A 45 -0.42 19.11 2.69
CA VAL A 45 -0.04 17.96 1.87
C VAL A 45 -0.02 16.72 2.74
N ILE A 46 -0.71 15.67 2.30
CA ILE A 46 -0.62 14.34 2.93
C ILE A 46 0.14 13.42 1.96
N TRP A 47 1.23 12.89 2.44
CA TRP A 47 2.14 12.04 1.70
C TRP A 47 1.82 10.57 1.96
N ALA A 48 1.15 9.90 1.03
CA ALA A 48 0.63 8.54 1.20
C ALA A 48 0.90 7.62 0.00
N ASN A 49 2.01 7.85 -0.72
CA ASN A 49 2.33 7.16 -1.97
C ASN A 49 3.07 5.80 -1.77
N GLY A 50 2.89 5.17 -0.61
CA GLY A 50 3.44 3.84 -0.34
C GLY A 50 4.97 3.82 -0.25
N PHE A 51 5.62 2.81 -0.86
CA PHE A 51 7.07 2.67 -0.78
C PHE A 51 7.80 3.84 -1.48
N GLU A 52 7.23 4.42 -2.52
CA GLU A 52 7.85 5.50 -3.28
C GLU A 52 8.02 6.80 -2.48
N MET A 53 7.40 6.91 -1.29
CA MET A 53 7.68 8.04 -0.39
C MET A 53 9.15 8.10 0.05
N THR A 54 9.89 6.99 -0.01
CA THR A 54 11.34 6.95 0.26
C THR A 54 12.16 7.76 -0.74
N ASN A 55 11.63 8.01 -1.95
CA ASN A 55 12.28 8.87 -2.94
C ASN A 55 12.31 10.34 -2.52
N LEU A 56 11.44 10.73 -1.64
CA LEU A 56 11.30 12.09 -1.17
C LEU A 56 12.04 12.32 0.17
N SER A 57 12.23 11.28 0.97
CA SER A 57 13.05 11.30 2.18
C SER A 57 13.69 9.93 2.42
N GLN A 58 15.02 9.89 2.43
CA GLN A 58 15.79 8.65 2.67
C GLN A 58 15.74 8.18 4.12
N ASN A 59 15.32 9.05 5.05
CA ASN A 59 15.27 8.74 6.49
C ASN A 59 13.94 8.12 6.94
N LEU A 60 13.05 7.80 6.02
CA LEU A 60 11.80 7.15 6.36
C LEU A 60 12.05 5.72 6.86
N PRO A 61 11.48 5.33 8.01
CA PRO A 61 11.68 4.01 8.61
C PRO A 61 10.83 2.94 7.89
N ILE A 62 10.98 2.86 6.58
CA ILE A 62 10.22 1.97 5.69
C ILE A 62 11.16 0.95 5.07
N ASN A 63 10.79 -0.32 5.19
CA ASN A 63 11.44 -1.45 4.58
C ASN A 63 10.64 -1.92 3.35
N PRO A 64 11.28 -2.10 2.20
CA PRO A 64 10.63 -2.66 1.03
C PRO A 64 10.37 -4.14 1.20
N ILE A 65 9.15 -4.57 0.90
CA ILE A 65 8.78 -5.98 0.83
C ILE A 65 8.16 -6.23 -0.54
N SER A 66 8.94 -6.75 -1.47
CA SER A 66 8.45 -7.16 -2.78
C SER A 66 7.59 -8.41 -2.65
N GLY A 67 6.53 -8.49 -3.44
CA GLY A 67 5.65 -9.65 -3.50
C GLY A 67 5.05 -9.83 -4.87
N GLN A 68 5.13 -11.06 -5.37
CA GLN A 68 4.57 -11.49 -6.63
C GLN A 68 3.27 -12.26 -6.41
N VAL A 69 2.25 -11.85 -7.14
CA VAL A 69 0.98 -12.57 -7.26
C VAL A 69 0.94 -13.24 -8.62
N THR A 70 0.47 -14.48 -8.66
CA THR A 70 0.26 -15.26 -9.88
C THR A 70 -1.23 -15.27 -10.23
N TYR A 71 -1.56 -15.07 -11.50
CA TYR A 71 -2.90 -15.23 -12.02
C TYR A 71 -3.04 -16.60 -12.65
N LEU A 72 -4.11 -17.31 -12.28
CA LEU A 72 -4.44 -18.63 -12.80
C LEU A 72 -5.80 -18.54 -13.50
N LYS A 73 -5.90 -19.08 -14.71
CA LYS A 73 -7.17 -19.14 -15.43
C LYS A 73 -8.10 -20.09 -14.70
N ALA A 74 -9.31 -19.63 -14.39
CA ALA A 74 -10.31 -20.47 -13.76
C ALA A 74 -10.78 -21.56 -14.72
N ASN A 75 -10.97 -22.77 -14.22
CA ASN A 75 -11.64 -23.86 -14.92
C ASN A 75 -13.13 -23.92 -14.53
N GLU A 76 -13.84 -24.87 -15.09
CA GLU A 76 -15.29 -25.02 -14.89
C GLU A 76 -15.68 -25.23 -13.42
N LEU A 77 -14.92 -26.05 -12.67
CA LEU A 77 -15.16 -26.26 -11.24
C LEU A 77 -14.73 -25.09 -10.39
N SER A 78 -13.52 -24.60 -10.60
CA SER A 78 -12.94 -23.52 -9.77
C SER A 78 -13.67 -22.19 -9.92
N SER A 79 -14.28 -21.91 -11.08
CA SER A 79 -15.10 -20.71 -11.30
C SER A 79 -16.32 -20.63 -10.40
N ASN A 80 -16.81 -21.77 -9.90
CA ASN A 80 -17.95 -21.87 -8.99
C ASN A 80 -17.60 -21.63 -7.53
N LEU A 81 -16.30 -21.54 -7.17
CA LEU A 81 -15.89 -21.24 -5.81
C LEU A 81 -16.27 -19.81 -5.44
N LYS A 82 -17.06 -19.68 -4.36
CA LYS A 82 -17.54 -18.37 -3.86
C LYS A 82 -16.77 -17.85 -2.65
N ILE A 83 -15.68 -18.52 -2.26
CA ILE A 83 -14.89 -18.20 -1.09
C ILE A 83 -13.42 -17.95 -1.46
N ASN A 84 -12.76 -17.18 -0.62
CA ASN A 84 -11.32 -17.02 -0.66
C ASN A 84 -10.70 -17.99 0.35
N PHE A 85 -9.52 -18.52 0.02
CA PHE A 85 -8.75 -19.39 0.92
C PHE A 85 -7.53 -18.68 1.44
N SER A 86 -7.20 -18.89 2.71
CA SER A 86 -5.94 -18.47 3.32
C SER A 86 -5.32 -19.64 4.07
N TYR A 87 -4.10 -20.02 3.69
CA TYR A 87 -3.40 -21.20 4.21
C TYR A 87 -1.88 -20.95 4.27
N GLY A 88 -1.47 -19.76 4.69
CA GLY A 88 -0.10 -19.26 4.56
C GLY A 88 0.13 -18.48 3.27
N HIS A 89 -0.57 -18.84 2.21
CA HIS A 89 -0.80 -18.07 1.01
C HIS A 89 -2.28 -17.67 0.91
N HIS A 90 -2.60 -16.81 -0.03
CA HIS A 90 -3.97 -16.40 -0.31
C HIS A 90 -4.37 -16.86 -1.71
N PHE A 91 -5.55 -17.44 -1.80
CA PHE A 91 -6.18 -17.82 -3.06
C PHE A 91 -7.54 -17.13 -3.16
N SER A 92 -7.74 -16.33 -4.20
CA SER A 92 -9.01 -15.61 -4.40
C SER A 92 -10.03 -16.45 -5.15
N GLN A 93 -11.33 -16.21 -4.88
CA GLN A 93 -12.38 -16.61 -5.81
C GLN A 93 -12.10 -16.08 -7.22
N ALA A 94 -12.70 -16.69 -8.24
CA ALA A 94 -12.54 -16.24 -9.61
C ALA A 94 -13.15 -14.85 -9.83
N PHE A 95 -12.38 -13.97 -10.45
CA PHE A 95 -12.85 -12.67 -10.90
C PHE A 95 -12.48 -12.50 -12.37
N LYS A 96 -13.47 -12.26 -13.23
CA LYS A 96 -13.29 -12.15 -14.69
C LYS A 96 -12.55 -13.36 -15.28
N GLY A 97 -12.82 -14.57 -14.77
CA GLY A 97 -12.22 -15.81 -15.25
C GLY A 97 -10.82 -16.12 -14.71
N TYR A 98 -10.33 -15.37 -13.71
CA TYR A 98 -9.01 -15.57 -13.12
C TYR A 98 -9.04 -15.63 -11.61
N HIS A 99 -8.24 -16.52 -11.03
CA HIS A 99 -7.88 -16.55 -9.62
C HIS A 99 -6.58 -15.79 -9.40
N GLN A 100 -6.40 -15.24 -8.20
CA GLN A 100 -5.13 -14.71 -7.73
C GLN A 100 -4.58 -15.62 -6.64
N ILE A 101 -3.32 -16.00 -6.76
CA ILE A 101 -2.61 -16.77 -5.75
C ILE A 101 -1.32 -16.07 -5.34
N GLY A 102 -0.97 -16.13 -4.07
CA GLY A 102 0.24 -15.54 -3.52
C GLY A 102 -0.02 -14.87 -2.17
N ALA A 103 0.86 -13.96 -1.80
CA ALA A 103 1.97 -13.49 -2.59
C ALA A 103 3.29 -13.97 -2.00
N SER A 104 4.34 -13.99 -2.82
CA SER A 104 5.70 -14.15 -2.32
C SER A 104 6.10 -13.00 -1.39
N PHE A 105 7.18 -13.21 -0.64
CA PHE A 105 7.66 -12.25 0.35
C PHE A 105 9.17 -12.10 0.27
N ASN A 106 9.65 -11.04 -0.40
CA ASN A 106 11.06 -10.79 -0.59
C ASN A 106 11.44 -9.44 0.04
N ARG A 107 12.46 -9.43 0.89
CA ARG A 107 12.94 -8.21 1.59
C ARG A 107 13.80 -7.34 0.67
N ASN A 108 13.22 -6.85 -0.40
CA ASN A 108 13.85 -5.95 -1.37
C ASN A 108 12.79 -5.13 -2.10
N ALA A 109 13.24 -4.18 -2.92
CA ALA A 109 12.39 -3.31 -3.75
C ALA A 109 12.28 -3.80 -5.21
N ASN A 110 12.64 -5.04 -5.51
CA ASN A 110 12.62 -5.56 -6.87
C ASN A 110 11.16 -5.77 -7.34
N THR A 111 10.82 -5.21 -8.50
CA THR A 111 9.52 -5.35 -9.16
C THR A 111 9.57 -6.24 -10.40
N CYS A 112 10.72 -6.86 -10.70
CA CYS A 112 10.85 -7.78 -11.81
C CYS A 112 10.14 -9.11 -11.50
N PHE A 113 9.62 -9.74 -12.54
CA PHE A 113 9.12 -11.10 -12.48
C PHE A 113 10.20 -12.08 -12.01
N ARG A 114 9.82 -13.03 -11.17
CA ARG A 114 10.66 -14.13 -10.70
C ARG A 114 9.93 -15.45 -10.86
N GLU A 115 10.51 -16.34 -11.65
CA GLU A 115 9.96 -17.68 -11.89
C GLU A 115 9.89 -18.52 -10.60
N ILE A 116 10.89 -18.39 -9.73
CA ILE A 116 10.89 -19.08 -8.43
C ILE A 116 9.68 -18.68 -7.57
N ASP A 117 9.29 -17.41 -7.59
CA ASP A 117 8.11 -16.93 -6.84
C ASP A 117 6.82 -17.43 -7.48
N GLN A 118 6.76 -17.50 -8.81
CA GLN A 118 5.65 -18.06 -9.55
C GLN A 118 5.42 -19.52 -9.18
N ASN A 119 6.49 -20.33 -9.28
CA ASN A 119 6.47 -21.75 -8.95
C ASN A 119 6.09 -21.98 -7.47
N ALA A 120 6.64 -21.16 -6.55
CA ALA A 120 6.29 -21.23 -5.13
C ALA A 120 4.81 -20.93 -4.89
N ASN A 121 4.25 -19.92 -5.56
CA ASN A 121 2.82 -19.60 -5.46
C ASN A 121 1.95 -20.76 -5.94
N ILE A 122 2.27 -21.36 -7.08
CA ILE A 122 1.51 -22.49 -7.65
C ILE A 122 1.63 -23.73 -6.76
N ASN A 123 2.84 -24.06 -6.34
CA ASN A 123 3.09 -25.21 -5.50
C ASN A 123 2.52 -25.08 -4.09
N SER A 124 2.19 -23.86 -3.65
CA SER A 124 1.53 -23.63 -2.38
C SER A 124 0.08 -24.12 -2.36
N ILE A 125 -0.57 -24.31 -3.51
CA ILE A 125 -1.94 -24.85 -3.56
C ILE A 125 -1.94 -26.26 -2.95
N PRO A 126 -2.75 -26.51 -1.90
CA PRO A 126 -2.86 -27.84 -1.31
C PRO A 126 -3.16 -28.91 -2.36
N GLU A 127 -2.48 -30.05 -2.27
CA GLU A 127 -2.53 -31.09 -3.30
C GLU A 127 -3.96 -31.59 -3.58
N PHE A 128 -4.78 -31.73 -2.54
CA PHE A 128 -6.16 -32.16 -2.71
C PHE A 128 -7.00 -31.16 -3.51
N LEU A 129 -6.76 -29.84 -3.34
CA LEU A 129 -7.42 -28.80 -4.14
C LEU A 129 -6.93 -28.83 -5.58
N ARG A 130 -5.61 -28.98 -5.75
CA ARG A 130 -4.99 -29.03 -7.08
C ARG A 130 -5.48 -30.20 -7.90
N LYS A 131 -5.65 -31.39 -7.30
CA LYS A 131 -6.14 -32.59 -7.99
C LYS A 131 -7.64 -32.54 -8.29
N ASN A 132 -8.45 -32.00 -7.39
CA ASN A 132 -9.91 -32.14 -7.48
C ASN A 132 -10.61 -30.88 -8.04
N ILE A 133 -10.07 -29.71 -7.78
CA ILE A 133 -10.74 -28.43 -8.14
C ILE A 133 -9.92 -27.67 -9.18
N PHE A 134 -8.61 -27.63 -9.01
CA PHE A 134 -7.70 -26.84 -9.86
C PHE A 134 -6.94 -27.69 -10.88
N TYR A 135 -7.51 -28.84 -11.30
CA TYR A 135 -6.94 -29.66 -12.35
C TYR A 135 -6.81 -28.86 -13.66
N ASN A 136 -5.73 -29.08 -14.40
CA ASN A 136 -5.43 -28.40 -15.64
C ASN A 136 -5.44 -26.85 -15.55
N ILE A 137 -5.15 -26.32 -14.36
CA ILE A 137 -5.08 -24.87 -14.20
C ILE A 137 -3.84 -24.34 -14.92
N THR A 138 -4.01 -23.29 -15.71
CA THR A 138 -2.92 -22.68 -16.47
C THR A 138 -2.62 -21.29 -15.91
N GLU A 139 -1.33 -20.97 -15.89
CA GLU A 139 -0.86 -19.63 -15.61
C GLU A 139 -1.30 -18.67 -16.69
N SER A 140 -1.68 -17.45 -16.27
CA SER A 140 -2.18 -16.43 -17.20
C SER A 140 -1.52 -15.08 -17.01
N GLY A 141 -0.59 -14.97 -16.09
CA GLY A 141 0.15 -13.75 -15.83
C GLY A 141 0.55 -13.57 -14.36
N HIS A 142 1.11 -12.43 -14.08
CA HIS A 142 1.60 -12.10 -12.75
C HIS A 142 1.50 -10.60 -12.48
N ARG A 143 1.66 -10.23 -11.22
CA ARG A 143 1.88 -8.84 -10.81
C ARG A 143 2.91 -8.83 -9.68
N VAL A 144 3.92 -7.97 -9.79
CA VAL A 144 4.89 -7.72 -8.73
C VAL A 144 4.66 -6.30 -8.19
N SER A 145 4.70 -6.15 -6.88
CA SER A 145 4.56 -4.85 -6.22
C SER A 145 5.39 -4.80 -4.94
N VAL A 146 5.82 -3.61 -4.54
CA VAL A 146 6.57 -3.39 -3.30
C VAL A 146 5.62 -2.84 -2.24
N ARG A 147 5.60 -3.50 -1.08
CA ARG A 147 4.89 -3.04 0.11
C ARG A 147 5.83 -2.15 0.93
N ALA A 148 5.31 -1.05 1.41
CA ALA A 148 5.96 -0.23 2.43
C ALA A 148 5.68 -0.85 3.81
N SER A 149 6.69 -1.38 4.47
CA SER A 149 6.54 -1.99 5.79
C SER A 149 7.51 -1.35 6.78
N THR A 150 7.07 -1.16 8.02
CA THR A 150 7.91 -0.76 9.14
C THR A 150 8.58 -1.98 9.78
N LYS A 151 9.56 -1.74 10.65
CA LYS A 151 10.24 -2.81 11.39
C LYS A 151 9.27 -3.58 12.30
N ASP A 152 8.34 -2.88 12.94
CA ASP A 152 7.32 -3.43 13.83
C ASP A 152 6.03 -3.86 13.11
N ARG A 153 5.95 -3.68 11.79
CA ARG A 153 4.81 -3.99 10.93
C ARG A 153 3.53 -3.20 11.21
N MET A 154 3.64 -2.13 11.99
CA MET A 154 2.53 -1.22 12.26
C MET A 154 2.59 -0.01 11.34
N PRO A 155 1.46 0.45 10.78
CA PRO A 155 1.42 1.70 10.05
C PRO A 155 1.77 2.90 10.94
N PHE A 156 2.07 4.01 10.32
CA PHE A 156 2.33 5.27 11.02
C PHE A 156 1.74 6.45 10.27
N PHE A 157 1.48 7.51 11.02
CA PHE A 157 1.24 8.84 10.48
C PHE A 157 1.99 9.88 11.31
N GLY A 158 2.14 11.07 10.79
CA GLY A 158 2.78 12.16 11.54
C GLY A 158 3.11 13.37 10.68
N ASP A 159 3.65 14.40 11.32
CA ASP A 159 4.20 15.56 10.63
C ASP A 159 5.59 15.24 10.08
N LEU A 160 5.91 15.71 8.88
CA LEU A 160 7.23 15.52 8.28
C LEU A 160 8.35 16.18 9.09
N SER A 161 8.05 17.21 9.90
CA SER A 161 9.03 17.85 10.79
C SER A 161 9.61 16.90 11.82
N SER A 162 8.82 15.93 12.30
CA SER A 162 9.29 14.90 13.24
C SER A 162 10.48 14.10 12.68
N LEU A 163 10.53 13.88 11.36
CA LEU A 163 11.61 13.17 10.69
C LEU A 163 12.82 14.04 10.36
N THR A 164 12.56 15.27 9.98
CA THR A 164 13.59 16.13 9.40
C THR A 164 14.23 17.06 10.43
N GLY A 165 13.62 17.22 11.60
CA GLY A 165 13.98 18.24 12.58
C GLY A 165 13.76 19.67 12.09
N LYS A 166 13.23 19.85 10.88
CA LYS A 166 12.94 21.15 10.28
C LYS A 166 11.43 21.38 10.27
N LYS A 167 11.00 22.59 10.62
CA LYS A 167 9.58 22.95 10.57
C LYS A 167 9.03 22.64 9.17
N SER A 168 8.06 21.73 9.10
CA SER A 168 7.32 21.44 7.88
C SER A 168 6.14 22.42 7.77
N ASN A 169 5.83 22.86 6.55
CA ASN A 169 4.68 23.73 6.32
C ASN A 169 3.44 22.88 6.07
N ASN A 170 2.90 22.24 7.12
CA ASN A 170 1.72 21.38 7.01
C ASN A 170 1.90 20.24 5.98
N ILE A 171 3.04 19.56 6.01
CA ILE A 171 3.30 18.34 5.25
C ILE A 171 3.24 17.17 6.21
N TYR A 172 2.29 16.29 5.99
CA TYR A 172 2.06 15.09 6.78
C TYR A 172 2.36 13.84 5.99
N ILE A 173 2.63 12.76 6.69
CA ILE A 173 2.93 11.45 6.12
C ILE A 173 1.98 10.40 6.68
N LEU A 174 1.61 9.45 5.83
CA LEU A 174 0.80 8.28 6.18
C LEU A 174 1.36 7.07 5.43
N GLY A 175 1.91 6.09 6.17
CA GLY A 175 2.63 4.99 5.52
C GLY A 175 2.79 3.75 6.37
N GLY A 176 3.64 2.84 5.90
CA GLY A 176 3.95 1.61 6.62
C GLY A 176 2.85 0.56 6.61
N MET A 177 1.88 0.64 5.70
CA MET A 177 0.67 -0.21 5.67
C MET A 177 0.95 -1.70 5.44
N GLY A 178 2.12 -2.04 4.90
CA GLY A 178 2.49 -3.43 4.62
C GLY A 178 1.45 -4.15 3.74
N ALA A 179 0.97 -5.30 4.19
CA ALA A 179 -0.05 -6.09 3.49
C ALA A 179 -1.49 -5.75 3.93
N TRP A 180 -1.68 -4.92 4.96
CA TRP A 180 -2.96 -4.66 5.62
C TRP A 180 -3.56 -3.29 5.30
N GLY A 181 -3.16 -2.69 4.19
CA GLY A 181 -3.57 -1.33 3.83
C GLY A 181 -5.08 -1.11 3.83
N PHE A 182 -5.88 -2.04 3.30
CA PHE A 182 -7.34 -1.92 3.30
C PHE A 182 -7.99 -1.95 4.69
N VAL A 183 -7.32 -2.57 5.66
CA VAL A 183 -7.79 -2.63 7.05
C VAL A 183 -7.37 -1.38 7.82
N TYR A 184 -6.12 -1.00 7.69
CA TYR A 184 -5.55 0.09 8.50
C TYR A 184 -5.77 1.49 7.92
N ALA A 185 -5.73 1.64 6.60
CA ALA A 185 -5.73 2.96 5.99
C ALA A 185 -6.92 3.84 6.38
N PRO A 186 -8.18 3.35 6.45
CA PRO A 186 -9.30 4.19 6.87
C PRO A 186 -9.15 4.73 8.29
N PHE A 187 -8.76 3.88 9.22
CA PHE A 187 -8.56 4.25 10.63
C PHE A 187 -7.42 5.26 10.80
N TYR A 188 -6.26 4.99 10.20
CA TYR A 188 -5.11 5.89 10.29
C TYR A 188 -5.35 7.21 9.55
N ALA A 189 -6.11 7.20 8.46
CA ALA A 189 -6.49 8.43 7.75
C ALA A 189 -7.40 9.30 8.61
N GLU A 190 -8.38 8.72 9.30
CA GLU A 190 -9.27 9.45 10.22
C GLU A 190 -8.49 10.08 11.36
N LEU A 191 -7.57 9.34 11.99
CA LEU A 191 -6.71 9.88 13.03
C LEU A 191 -5.85 11.04 12.53
N LEU A 192 -5.23 10.88 11.36
CA LEU A 192 -4.41 11.93 10.78
C LEU A 192 -5.23 13.20 10.48
N VAL A 193 -6.40 13.05 9.87
CA VAL A 193 -7.29 14.18 9.56
C VAL A 193 -7.76 14.87 10.85
N THR A 194 -8.14 14.09 11.87
CA THR A 194 -8.51 14.64 13.19
C THR A 194 -7.36 15.45 13.78
N LYS A 195 -6.13 14.95 13.71
CA LYS A 195 -4.95 15.69 14.17
C LYS A 195 -4.71 16.98 13.38
N ILE A 196 -4.90 16.96 12.07
CA ILE A 196 -4.72 18.15 11.22
C ILE A 196 -5.76 19.23 11.54
N ILE A 197 -7.01 18.84 11.78
CA ILE A 197 -8.11 19.79 11.99
C ILE A 197 -8.12 20.34 13.43
N ASN A 198 -7.92 19.47 14.40
CA ASN A 198 -8.10 19.80 15.82
C ASN A 198 -6.78 20.05 16.59
N ASP A 199 -5.63 19.84 15.92
CA ASP A 199 -4.29 19.85 16.51
C ASP A 199 -4.09 18.85 17.69
N GLN A 200 -5.09 18.05 17.96
CA GLN A 200 -5.10 17.04 19.04
C GLN A 200 -5.82 15.78 18.59
N LEU A 201 -5.34 14.64 19.10
CA LEU A 201 -6.03 13.37 18.96
C LEU A 201 -6.87 13.09 20.22
N VAL A 202 -8.10 12.63 20.00
CA VAL A 202 -8.99 12.18 21.10
C VAL A 202 -8.66 10.72 21.45
N ILE A 203 -7.39 10.43 21.71
CA ILE A 203 -6.90 9.11 22.14
C ILE A 203 -5.89 9.28 23.28
N ASN A 204 -5.68 8.19 24.01
CA ASN A 204 -4.68 8.18 25.07
C ASN A 204 -3.27 8.47 24.49
N SER A 205 -2.48 9.29 25.19
CA SER A 205 -1.14 9.70 24.78
C SER A 205 -0.16 8.52 24.53
N LYS A 206 -0.33 7.42 25.28
CA LYS A 206 0.45 6.19 25.07
C LYS A 206 0.09 5.54 23.74
N LEU A 207 -1.20 5.52 23.38
CA LEU A 207 -1.68 4.99 22.10
C LEU A 207 -1.25 5.91 20.95
N GLU A 208 -1.34 7.22 21.13
CA GLU A 208 -0.85 8.18 20.14
C GLU A 208 0.62 7.92 19.77
N LYS A 209 1.49 7.79 20.76
CA LYS A 209 2.91 7.45 20.54
C LYS A 209 3.11 6.14 19.79
N LEU A 210 2.23 5.15 19.98
CA LEU A 210 2.31 3.87 19.27
C LEU A 210 1.85 3.94 17.82
N LEU A 211 1.03 4.92 17.47
CA LEU A 211 0.45 5.04 16.12
C LEU A 211 1.19 6.07 15.25
N THR A 212 1.93 6.98 15.89
CA THR A 212 2.65 8.03 15.18
C THR A 212 4.06 7.63 14.79
N ILE A 213 4.67 8.42 13.91
CA ILE A 213 6.03 8.17 13.39
C ILE A 213 7.10 8.26 14.49
N GLU A 214 6.83 9.02 15.55
CA GLU A 214 7.76 9.27 16.65
C GLU A 214 8.22 7.97 17.33
N ARG A 215 7.41 6.89 17.29
CA ARG A 215 7.81 5.58 17.84
C ARG A 215 8.94 4.90 17.06
N LEU A 216 9.20 5.33 15.85
CA LEU A 216 10.17 4.74 14.92
C LEU A 216 11.48 5.54 14.86
N LEU A 217 11.51 6.70 15.52
CA LEU A 217 12.67 7.57 15.66
C LEU A 217 13.43 7.25 16.92
#